data_f1715a3c3051c5a6bc582ae6f8b5ec79
#
_entry.id   f1715a3c3051c5a6bc582ae6f8b5ec79
#
_cell.length_a   1.000
_cell.length_b   1.000
_cell.length_c   1.000
_cell.angle_alpha   90.00
_cell.angle_beta   90.00
_cell.angle_gamma   90.00
#
_symmetry.space_group_name_H-M   'P 1'
#
loop_
_entity.id
_entity.type
_entity.pdbx_description
1 polymer ?
#
loop_
_entity_poly.entity_id
_entity_poly.type
_entity_poly.pdbx_seq_one_letter_code
_entity_poly.pdbx_strand_id
1 'polypeptide(L)'
;YAAKLCCDSMVAVKTRRPVVLEIKGPEEISPSAERHKGFAEEMRQHADINYQCVPSSWSYEDSKAIMEKWLSDGKPVDVVFCHSDNATMGAYDAAKKVGRERDIKFLGIDGLPGEGIEAVQRGQLEASYIYPTHGEEVIALALNILEHKAYKRDNILKSFVVTPANVADIAISSNALLNQNKYLTTIQGKLETYLGFYHIQRTLLLVLLLVVVLLV
;
A
#
# COMPACT_ATOMS: atom_id res chain seq x y z
N TYR A 1 -9.28 -12.53 -4.20
CA TYR A 1 -8.22 -12.60 -5.23
C TYR A 1 -6.87 -13.03 -4.63
N ALA A 2 -6.40 -12.42 -3.52
CA ALA A 2 -5.14 -12.80 -2.87
C ALA A 2 -5.13 -14.30 -2.49
N ALA A 3 -6.23 -14.77 -1.88
CA ALA A 3 -6.40 -16.17 -1.54
C ALA A 3 -6.37 -17.09 -2.78
N LYS A 4 -7.05 -16.70 -3.88
CA LYS A 4 -7.00 -17.45 -5.15
C LYS A 4 -5.57 -17.50 -5.72
N LEU A 5 -4.84 -16.38 -5.66
CA LEU A 5 -3.45 -16.33 -6.08
C LEU A 5 -2.56 -17.25 -5.23
N CYS A 6 -2.82 -17.33 -3.91
CA CYS A 6 -2.18 -18.29 -3.04
C CYS A 6 -2.43 -19.73 -3.52
N CYS A 7 -3.68 -20.08 -3.81
CA CYS A 7 -4.05 -21.42 -4.27
C CYS A 7 -3.40 -21.76 -5.62
N ASP A 8 -3.44 -20.84 -6.58
CA ASP A 8 -2.85 -21.02 -7.91
C ASP A 8 -1.32 -21.18 -7.83
N SER A 9 -0.66 -20.49 -6.91
CA SER A 9 0.79 -20.57 -6.68
C SER A 9 1.23 -21.86 -6.00
N MET A 10 0.32 -22.58 -5.32
CA MET A 10 0.62 -23.77 -4.51
C MET A 10 0.50 -25.10 -5.26
N VAL A 11 0.07 -25.13 -6.51
CA VAL A 11 -0.08 -26.35 -7.31
C VAL A 11 1.21 -27.19 -7.41
N ALA A 12 2.36 -26.61 -7.05
CA ALA A 12 3.67 -27.27 -7.13
C ALA A 12 4.08 -28.07 -5.88
N VAL A 13 3.39 -27.94 -4.73
CA VAL A 13 3.75 -28.67 -3.50
C VAL A 13 3.07 -30.03 -3.46
N LYS A 14 3.76 -31.05 -3.96
CA LYS A 14 3.18 -32.42 -4.16
C LYS A 14 3.27 -33.34 -2.96
N THR A 15 3.99 -33.01 -1.89
CA THR A 15 4.33 -33.97 -0.83
C THR A 15 3.58 -33.79 0.49
N ARG A 16 2.98 -32.64 0.71
CA ARG A 16 2.18 -32.31 1.90
C ARG A 16 1.13 -31.25 1.58
N ARG A 17 0.19 -31.04 2.51
CA ARG A 17 -0.73 -29.90 2.40
C ARG A 17 0.06 -28.59 2.43
N PRO A 18 -0.17 -27.68 1.48
CA PRO A 18 0.43 -26.35 1.51
C PRO A 18 0.02 -25.59 2.77
N VAL A 19 0.93 -24.78 3.28
CA VAL A 19 0.70 -23.95 4.48
C VAL A 19 0.66 -22.48 4.08
N VAL A 20 -0.45 -21.84 4.37
CA VAL A 20 -0.64 -20.40 4.20
C VAL A 20 -0.66 -19.73 5.57
N LEU A 21 0.23 -18.77 5.76
CA LEU A 21 0.29 -17.93 6.95
C LEU A 21 -0.24 -16.54 6.59
N GLU A 22 -1.32 -16.13 7.22
CA GLU A 22 -1.79 -14.75 7.22
C GLU A 22 -1.23 -14.03 8.44
N ILE A 23 -0.54 -12.92 8.22
CA ILE A 23 -0.13 -11.97 9.25
C ILE A 23 -1.03 -10.75 9.12
N LYS A 24 -2.12 -10.76 9.89
CA LYS A 24 -3.16 -9.73 9.82
C LYS A 24 -2.81 -8.51 10.66
N GLY A 25 -3.33 -7.35 10.29
CA GLY A 25 -3.28 -6.14 11.12
C GLY A 25 -4.21 -6.23 12.34
N PRO A 26 -4.27 -5.15 13.17
CA PRO A 26 -5.13 -5.08 14.35
C PRO A 26 -6.61 -5.28 14.00
N GLU A 27 -7.34 -6.02 14.81
CA GLU A 27 -8.77 -6.33 14.57
C GLU A 27 -9.69 -5.11 14.72
N GLU A 28 -9.29 -4.18 15.54
CA GLU A 28 -10.04 -2.95 15.82
C GLU A 28 -10.07 -1.99 14.63
N ILE A 29 -9.21 -2.22 13.64
CA ILE A 29 -9.12 -1.40 12.43
C ILE A 29 -9.95 -2.05 11.32
N SER A 30 -11.03 -1.38 10.89
CA SER A 30 -11.97 -1.90 9.89
C SER A 30 -11.30 -2.46 8.62
N PRO A 31 -10.33 -1.79 7.97
CA PRO A 31 -9.64 -2.36 6.82
C PRO A 31 -8.95 -3.70 7.11
N SER A 32 -8.39 -3.89 8.31
CA SER A 32 -7.76 -5.16 8.69
C SER A 32 -8.81 -6.26 8.87
N ALA A 33 -9.90 -5.96 9.58
CA ALA A 33 -10.98 -6.90 9.80
C ALA A 33 -11.62 -7.35 8.48
N GLU A 34 -11.85 -6.43 7.54
CA GLU A 34 -12.43 -6.73 6.23
C GLU A 34 -11.49 -7.53 5.34
N ARG A 35 -10.18 -7.22 5.32
CA ARG A 35 -9.15 -7.99 4.61
C ARG A 35 -9.09 -9.41 5.13
N HIS A 36 -9.03 -9.58 6.47
CA HIS A 36 -9.05 -10.89 7.12
C HIS A 36 -10.34 -11.66 6.77
N LYS A 37 -11.49 -11.03 6.88
CA LYS A 37 -12.78 -11.67 6.57
C LYS A 37 -12.78 -12.24 5.15
N GLY A 38 -12.45 -11.41 4.15
CA GLY A 38 -12.45 -11.84 2.76
C GLY A 38 -11.43 -12.93 2.47
N PHE A 39 -10.23 -12.84 3.08
CA PHE A 39 -9.20 -13.86 2.92
C PHE A 39 -9.59 -15.20 3.58
N ALA A 40 -10.06 -15.16 4.82
CA ALA A 40 -10.46 -16.33 5.57
C ALA A 40 -11.71 -17.03 4.98
N GLU A 41 -12.66 -16.27 4.41
CA GLU A 41 -13.83 -16.83 3.72
C GLU A 41 -13.41 -17.66 2.51
N GLU A 42 -12.44 -17.18 1.73
CA GLU A 42 -11.90 -17.94 0.60
C GLU A 42 -11.11 -19.16 1.07
N MET A 43 -10.22 -18.99 2.07
CA MET A 43 -9.42 -20.11 2.60
C MET A 43 -10.27 -21.27 3.11
N ARG A 44 -11.45 -21.01 3.69
CA ARG A 44 -12.38 -22.06 4.14
C ARG A 44 -12.90 -22.96 3.03
N GLN A 45 -12.86 -22.49 1.77
CA GLN A 45 -13.30 -23.28 0.61
C GLN A 45 -12.21 -24.26 0.12
N HIS A 46 -10.98 -24.16 0.66
CA HIS A 46 -9.82 -24.94 0.27
C HIS A 46 -9.37 -25.86 1.40
N ALA A 47 -10.10 -26.96 1.59
CA ALA A 47 -9.83 -27.94 2.65
C ALA A 47 -8.47 -28.66 2.52
N ASP A 48 -7.84 -28.59 1.37
CA ASP A 48 -6.50 -29.12 1.06
C ASP A 48 -5.36 -28.20 1.52
N ILE A 49 -5.67 -26.97 1.96
CA ILE A 49 -4.72 -25.99 2.48
C ILE A 49 -4.73 -25.98 3.99
N ASN A 50 -3.55 -25.89 4.61
CA ASN A 50 -3.40 -25.61 6.03
C ASN A 50 -3.25 -24.10 6.22
N TYR A 51 -4.34 -23.45 6.57
CA TYR A 51 -4.40 -22.01 6.80
C TYR A 51 -4.19 -21.67 8.27
N GLN A 52 -3.28 -20.74 8.54
CA GLN A 52 -2.97 -20.20 9.86
C GLN A 52 -3.03 -18.66 9.81
N CYS A 53 -3.53 -18.05 10.88
CA CYS A 53 -3.63 -16.59 11.00
C CYS A 53 -3.00 -16.12 12.31
N VAL A 54 -2.16 -15.09 12.24
CA VAL A 54 -1.50 -14.47 13.40
C VAL A 54 -1.74 -12.96 13.35
N PRO A 55 -2.22 -12.36 14.45
CA PRO A 55 -2.36 -10.91 14.53
C PRO A 55 -1.00 -10.21 14.66
N SER A 56 -0.91 -8.99 14.12
CA SER A 56 0.25 -8.11 14.23
C SER A 56 -0.19 -6.66 14.45
N SER A 57 0.77 -5.81 14.77
CA SER A 57 0.59 -4.35 14.84
C SER A 57 0.61 -3.66 13.47
N TRP A 58 0.64 -4.40 12.37
CA TRP A 58 0.76 -3.89 11.01
C TRP A 58 2.13 -3.30 10.65
N SER A 59 3.12 -3.45 11.53
CA SER A 59 4.46 -2.92 11.31
C SER A 59 5.40 -3.94 10.67
N TYR A 60 6.46 -3.43 10.04
CA TYR A 60 7.57 -4.23 9.52
C TYR A 60 8.23 -5.06 10.64
N GLU A 61 8.54 -4.43 11.77
CA GLU A 61 9.27 -5.05 12.88
C GLU A 61 8.49 -6.20 13.51
N ASP A 62 7.20 -6.01 13.72
CA ASP A 62 6.35 -7.03 14.33
C ASP A 62 6.15 -8.22 13.38
N SER A 63 5.87 -7.96 12.10
CA SER A 63 5.74 -9.02 11.10
C SER A 63 7.05 -9.79 10.92
N LYS A 64 8.19 -9.10 10.99
CA LYS A 64 9.51 -9.73 10.98
C LYS A 64 9.72 -10.64 12.20
N ALA A 65 9.39 -10.16 13.40
CA ALA A 65 9.52 -10.94 14.63
C ALA A 65 8.60 -12.17 14.63
N ILE A 66 7.34 -12.02 14.15
CA ILE A 66 6.41 -13.14 13.98
C ILE A 66 6.99 -14.19 13.05
N MET A 67 7.52 -13.76 11.90
CA MET A 67 8.08 -14.69 10.92
C MET A 67 9.39 -15.34 11.40
N GLU A 68 10.26 -14.59 12.07
CA GLU A 68 11.48 -15.15 12.70
C GLU A 68 11.11 -16.25 13.70
N LYS A 69 10.12 -15.97 14.56
CA LYS A 69 9.63 -16.98 15.51
C LYS A 69 9.01 -18.19 14.81
N TRP A 70 8.20 -17.97 13.78
CA TRP A 70 7.57 -19.05 13.01
C TRP A 70 8.60 -20.01 12.43
N LEU A 71 9.64 -19.45 11.82
CA LEU A 71 10.73 -20.23 11.22
C LEU A 71 11.61 -20.92 12.26
N SER A 72 11.90 -20.26 13.39
CA SER A 72 12.69 -20.85 14.48
C SER A 72 11.97 -22.01 15.19
N ASP A 73 10.63 -21.96 15.23
CA ASP A 73 9.80 -23.05 15.75
C ASP A 73 9.76 -24.26 14.77
N GLY A 74 10.44 -24.19 13.62
CA GLY A 74 10.45 -25.24 12.60
C GLY A 74 9.10 -25.42 11.89
N LYS A 75 8.18 -24.46 11.99
CA LYS A 75 6.87 -24.54 11.38
C LYS A 75 6.96 -24.40 9.85
N PRO A 76 6.27 -25.27 9.09
CA PRO A 76 6.22 -25.14 7.64
C PRO A 76 5.44 -23.88 7.24
N VAL A 77 5.83 -23.28 6.12
CA VAL A 77 5.11 -22.20 5.44
C VAL A 77 5.52 -22.17 3.97
N ASP A 78 4.54 -22.02 3.09
CA ASP A 78 4.72 -21.96 1.64
C ASP A 78 4.31 -20.60 1.09
N VAL A 79 3.28 -19.98 1.68
CA VAL A 79 2.81 -18.66 1.30
C VAL A 79 2.59 -17.82 2.56
N VAL A 80 3.05 -16.59 2.53
CA VAL A 80 2.80 -15.57 3.55
C VAL A 80 1.98 -14.45 2.92
N PHE A 81 0.85 -14.14 3.52
CA PHE A 81 0.02 -13.00 3.17
C PHE A 81 0.00 -12.02 4.32
N CYS A 82 0.44 -10.79 4.09
CA CYS A 82 0.34 -9.72 5.07
C CYS A 82 -0.62 -8.62 4.57
N HIS A 83 -1.21 -7.89 5.51
CA HIS A 83 -2.17 -6.84 5.23
C HIS A 83 -1.56 -5.52 4.76
N SER A 84 -0.23 -5.44 4.56
CA SER A 84 0.45 -4.33 3.91
C SER A 84 1.77 -4.81 3.29
N ASP A 85 2.29 -4.07 2.31
CA ASP A 85 3.59 -4.35 1.69
C ASP A 85 4.74 -4.20 2.69
N ASN A 86 4.67 -3.18 3.55
CA ASN A 86 5.67 -2.95 4.59
C ASN A 86 5.76 -4.14 5.56
N ALA A 87 4.63 -4.65 6.04
CA ALA A 87 4.58 -5.84 6.90
C ALA A 87 5.09 -7.08 6.14
N THR A 88 4.74 -7.22 4.85
CA THR A 88 5.20 -8.33 4.01
C THR A 88 6.71 -8.31 3.85
N MET A 89 7.31 -7.14 3.68
CA MET A 89 8.77 -7.01 3.60
C MET A 89 9.47 -7.38 4.90
N GLY A 90 8.85 -7.13 6.05
CA GLY A 90 9.36 -7.63 7.34
C GLY A 90 9.42 -9.16 7.37
N ALA A 91 8.33 -9.82 6.97
CA ALA A 91 8.29 -11.28 6.88
C ALA A 91 9.28 -11.84 5.84
N TYR A 92 9.40 -11.18 4.68
CA TYR A 92 10.39 -11.53 3.66
C TYR A 92 11.83 -11.48 4.19
N ASP A 93 12.20 -10.39 4.87
CA ASP A 93 13.55 -10.23 5.40
C ASP A 93 13.87 -11.22 6.52
N ALA A 94 12.88 -11.63 7.31
CA ALA A 94 13.03 -12.74 8.27
C ALA A 94 13.34 -14.07 7.56
N ALA A 95 12.63 -14.38 6.48
CA ALA A 95 12.91 -15.58 5.68
C ALA A 95 14.27 -15.52 4.99
N LYS A 96 14.64 -14.36 4.45
CA LYS A 96 15.94 -14.12 3.82
C LYS A 96 17.12 -14.32 4.78
N LYS A 97 16.97 -13.90 6.04
CA LYS A 97 18.00 -14.10 7.08
C LYS A 97 18.38 -15.57 7.28
N VAL A 98 17.47 -16.49 7.01
CA VAL A 98 17.68 -17.94 7.11
C VAL A 98 17.74 -18.65 5.75
N GLY A 99 17.82 -17.88 4.63
CA GLY A 99 17.99 -18.40 3.27
C GLY A 99 16.73 -19.08 2.70
N ARG A 100 15.55 -18.73 3.20
CA ARG A 100 14.28 -19.34 2.79
C ARG A 100 13.37 -18.42 1.95
N GLU A 101 13.85 -17.26 1.58
CA GLU A 101 13.08 -16.28 0.81
C GLU A 101 12.63 -16.77 -0.57
N ARG A 102 13.33 -17.76 -1.13
CA ARG A 102 13.00 -18.35 -2.44
C ARG A 102 12.01 -19.50 -2.36
N ASP A 103 11.89 -20.12 -1.18
CA ASP A 103 10.99 -21.25 -0.94
C ASP A 103 9.57 -20.81 -0.56
N ILE A 104 9.42 -19.54 -0.18
CA ILE A 104 8.20 -18.97 0.35
C ILE A 104 7.71 -17.87 -0.60
N LYS A 105 6.42 -17.90 -0.92
CA LYS A 105 5.77 -16.85 -1.71
C LYS A 105 5.22 -15.78 -0.76
N PHE A 106 5.45 -14.52 -1.08
CA PHE A 106 5.02 -13.38 -0.28
C PHE A 106 4.01 -12.54 -1.03
N LEU A 107 2.89 -12.23 -0.40
CA LEU A 107 1.79 -11.46 -0.94
C LEU A 107 1.50 -10.27 -0.03
N GLY A 108 1.38 -9.09 -0.62
CA GLY A 108 1.14 -7.84 0.10
C GLY A 108 -0.11 -7.11 -0.37
N ILE A 109 -0.37 -6.01 0.28
CA ILE A 109 -1.40 -5.02 -0.07
C ILE A 109 -0.75 -3.64 0.04
N ASP A 110 -1.20 -2.71 -0.72
CA ASP A 110 -1.03 -1.29 -0.89
C ASP A 110 -0.54 -0.96 -2.31
N GLY A 111 0.45 -1.70 -2.85
CA GLY A 111 0.95 -1.52 -4.22
C GLY A 111 1.49 -0.10 -4.45
N LEU A 112 2.15 0.47 -3.44
CA LEU A 112 2.66 1.83 -3.52
C LEU A 112 3.95 1.90 -4.34
N PRO A 113 4.13 3.01 -5.10
CA PRO A 113 5.42 3.33 -5.71
C PRO A 113 6.52 3.52 -4.66
N GLY A 114 7.70 2.98 -4.91
CA GLY A 114 8.82 3.00 -3.96
C GLY A 114 8.81 1.83 -2.97
N GLU A 115 7.73 1.06 -2.92
CA GLU A 115 7.50 -0.03 -1.97
C GLU A 115 7.06 -1.31 -2.68
N GLY A 116 5.76 -1.62 -2.66
CA GLY A 116 5.19 -2.87 -3.18
C GLY A 116 5.43 -3.09 -4.66
N ILE A 117 5.31 -2.05 -5.49
CA ILE A 117 5.56 -2.15 -6.94
C ILE A 117 7.00 -2.61 -7.18
N GLU A 118 7.98 -1.95 -6.57
CA GLU A 118 9.39 -2.29 -6.72
C GLU A 118 9.75 -3.62 -6.06
N ALA A 119 9.06 -3.99 -4.98
CA ALA A 119 9.26 -5.30 -4.34
C ALA A 119 8.81 -6.44 -5.26
N VAL A 120 7.67 -6.29 -5.99
CA VAL A 120 7.25 -7.24 -7.02
C VAL A 120 8.24 -7.24 -8.19
N GLN A 121 8.69 -6.06 -8.64
CA GLN A 121 9.66 -5.95 -9.73
C GLN A 121 11.00 -6.63 -9.41
N ARG A 122 11.43 -6.58 -8.14
CA ARG A 122 12.64 -7.27 -7.66
C ARG A 122 12.43 -8.75 -7.37
N GLY A 123 11.21 -9.28 -7.53
CA GLY A 123 10.87 -10.67 -7.22
C GLY A 123 10.88 -10.99 -5.72
N GLN A 124 10.75 -9.99 -4.86
CA GLN A 124 10.63 -10.14 -3.42
C GLN A 124 9.19 -10.48 -3.01
N LEU A 125 8.22 -9.91 -3.72
CA LEU A 125 6.80 -10.25 -3.60
C LEU A 125 6.32 -10.93 -4.88
N GLU A 126 5.49 -11.96 -4.73
CA GLU A 126 4.76 -12.59 -5.83
C GLU A 126 3.68 -11.68 -6.38
N ALA A 127 3.03 -10.92 -5.49
CA ALA A 127 2.07 -9.88 -5.86
C ALA A 127 1.86 -8.88 -4.73
N SER A 128 1.40 -7.67 -5.10
CA SER A 128 0.82 -6.69 -4.20
C SER A 128 -0.54 -6.23 -4.72
N TYR A 129 -1.52 -6.18 -3.83
CA TYR A 129 -2.86 -5.72 -4.16
C TYR A 129 -2.92 -4.19 -4.00
N ILE A 130 -3.16 -3.45 -5.08
CA ILE A 130 -3.23 -1.99 -5.02
C ILE A 130 -4.46 -1.57 -4.23
N TYR A 131 -4.25 -0.67 -3.27
CA TYR A 131 -5.31 -0.01 -2.51
C TYR A 131 -5.36 1.49 -2.87
N PRO A 132 -6.02 1.84 -3.98
CA PRO A 132 -6.08 3.23 -4.43
C PRO A 132 -6.99 4.05 -3.53
N THR A 133 -6.59 5.30 -3.25
CA THR A 133 -7.34 6.21 -2.39
C THR A 133 -8.62 6.75 -3.03
N HIS A 134 -8.72 6.71 -4.36
CA HIS A 134 -9.85 7.24 -5.12
C HIS A 134 -10.24 8.67 -4.74
N GLY A 135 -9.24 9.52 -4.44
CA GLY A 135 -9.46 10.87 -3.93
C GLY A 135 -10.34 11.74 -4.82
N GLU A 136 -10.22 11.60 -6.15
CA GLU A 136 -11.02 12.34 -7.11
C GLU A 136 -12.51 11.95 -7.01
N GLU A 137 -12.81 10.66 -7.00
CA GLU A 137 -14.17 10.14 -6.87
C GLU A 137 -14.80 10.50 -5.52
N VAL A 138 -14.00 10.48 -4.45
CA VAL A 138 -14.45 10.88 -3.10
C VAL A 138 -14.79 12.36 -3.06
N ILE A 139 -13.97 13.23 -3.64
CA ILE A 139 -14.24 14.68 -3.72
C ILE A 139 -15.48 14.95 -4.58
N ALA A 140 -15.59 14.31 -5.75
CA ALA A 140 -16.74 14.46 -6.61
C ALA A 140 -18.03 14.03 -5.91
N LEU A 141 -18.00 12.93 -5.16
CA LEU A 141 -19.12 12.48 -4.34
C LEU A 141 -19.48 13.50 -3.25
N ALA A 142 -18.49 14.00 -2.53
CA ALA A 142 -18.69 15.01 -1.49
C ALA A 142 -19.34 16.30 -2.06
N LEU A 143 -18.88 16.77 -3.21
CA LEU A 143 -19.47 17.92 -3.90
C LEU A 143 -20.92 17.67 -4.30
N ASN A 144 -21.23 16.49 -4.86
CA ASN A 144 -22.61 16.14 -5.20
C ASN A 144 -23.54 16.15 -3.97
N ILE A 145 -23.06 15.64 -2.83
CA ILE A 145 -23.81 15.65 -1.57
C ILE A 145 -24.07 17.10 -1.10
N LEU A 146 -23.03 17.94 -1.10
CA LEU A 146 -23.12 19.34 -0.66
C LEU A 146 -24.03 20.18 -1.57
N GLU A 147 -24.01 19.90 -2.87
CA GLU A 147 -24.87 20.58 -3.85
C GLU A 147 -26.27 19.98 -4.00
N HIS A 148 -26.64 19.02 -3.12
CA HIS A 148 -27.91 18.31 -3.17
C HIS A 148 -28.21 17.62 -4.51
N LYS A 149 -27.17 17.21 -5.24
CA LYS A 149 -27.28 16.44 -6.47
C LYS A 149 -27.51 14.96 -6.18
N ALA A 150 -28.01 14.22 -7.16
CA ALA A 150 -28.15 12.77 -7.06
C ALA A 150 -26.78 12.08 -6.92
N TYR A 151 -26.68 11.14 -5.99
CA TYR A 151 -25.48 10.33 -5.78
C TYR A 151 -25.83 8.89 -5.41
N LYS A 152 -24.91 7.97 -5.65
CA LYS A 152 -25.02 6.59 -5.17
C LYS A 152 -24.50 6.51 -3.73
N ARG A 153 -25.23 5.81 -2.86
CA ARG A 153 -24.75 5.54 -1.48
C ARG A 153 -23.63 4.51 -1.45
N ASP A 154 -23.77 3.45 -2.25
CA ASP A 154 -22.81 2.36 -2.31
C ASP A 154 -21.94 2.50 -3.56
N ASN A 155 -20.68 2.79 -3.37
CA ASN A 155 -19.70 2.96 -4.43
C ASN A 155 -18.64 1.86 -4.32
N ILE A 156 -18.70 0.88 -5.23
CA ILE A 156 -17.69 -0.17 -5.34
C ILE A 156 -16.56 0.35 -6.20
N LEU A 157 -15.43 0.63 -5.59
CA LEU A 157 -14.24 1.12 -6.26
C LEU A 157 -13.43 -0.05 -6.83
N LYS A 158 -12.86 0.16 -8.02
CA LYS A 158 -12.06 -0.87 -8.68
C LYS A 158 -10.63 -0.86 -8.13
N SER A 159 -10.11 -2.03 -7.90
CA SER A 159 -8.71 -2.24 -7.57
C SER A 159 -8.11 -3.31 -8.50
N PHE A 160 -6.79 -3.41 -8.53
CA PHE A 160 -6.08 -4.40 -9.33
C PHE A 160 -4.83 -4.88 -8.60
N VAL A 161 -4.19 -5.91 -9.15
CA VAL A 161 -3.04 -6.56 -8.53
C VAL A 161 -1.81 -6.31 -9.37
N VAL A 162 -0.73 -5.94 -8.72
CA VAL A 162 0.62 -5.91 -9.27
C VAL A 162 1.18 -7.31 -9.19
N THR A 163 1.62 -7.84 -10.31
CA THR A 163 2.23 -9.16 -10.45
C THR A 163 3.47 -9.05 -11.34
N PRO A 164 4.35 -10.03 -11.40
CA PRO A 164 5.47 -10.05 -12.33
C PRO A 164 5.07 -9.85 -13.80
N ALA A 165 3.83 -10.23 -14.16
CA ALA A 165 3.34 -10.13 -15.53
C ALA A 165 2.98 -8.69 -15.97
N ASN A 166 2.66 -7.80 -15.01
CA ASN A 166 2.19 -6.43 -15.31
C ASN A 166 3.00 -5.33 -14.61
N VAL A 167 3.94 -5.70 -13.73
CA VAL A 167 4.68 -4.73 -12.91
C VAL A 167 5.49 -3.73 -13.74
N ALA A 168 6.02 -4.15 -14.90
CA ALA A 168 6.82 -3.26 -15.73
C ALA A 168 6.01 -2.06 -16.22
N ASP A 169 4.80 -2.29 -16.75
CA ASP A 169 3.91 -1.25 -17.25
C ASP A 169 3.40 -0.35 -16.12
N ILE A 170 3.07 -0.96 -14.99
CA ILE A 170 2.62 -0.24 -13.79
C ILE A 170 3.74 0.65 -13.25
N ALA A 171 4.97 0.16 -13.15
CA ALA A 171 6.12 0.92 -12.67
C ALA A 171 6.43 2.13 -13.57
N ILE A 172 6.34 1.98 -14.90
CA ILE A 172 6.52 3.09 -15.84
C ILE A 172 5.46 4.18 -15.59
N SER A 173 4.20 3.79 -15.53
CA SER A 173 3.09 4.72 -15.30
C SER A 173 3.20 5.40 -13.93
N SER A 174 3.53 4.65 -12.91
CA SER A 174 3.72 5.13 -11.54
C SER A 174 4.89 6.13 -11.43
N ASN A 175 6.03 5.81 -12.02
CA ASN A 175 7.19 6.71 -12.05
C ASN A 175 6.90 8.01 -12.81
N ALA A 176 6.13 7.95 -13.89
CA ALA A 176 5.71 9.14 -14.63
C ALA A 176 4.86 10.06 -13.72
N LEU A 177 3.90 9.51 -12.99
CA LEU A 177 3.07 10.24 -12.02
C LEU A 177 3.90 10.84 -10.87
N LEU A 178 4.84 10.06 -10.30
CA LEU A 178 5.75 10.57 -9.27
C LEU A 178 6.60 11.74 -9.73
N ASN A 179 7.14 11.66 -10.95
CA ASN A 179 7.93 12.74 -11.54
C ASN A 179 7.07 13.98 -11.78
N GLN A 180 5.84 13.82 -12.25
CA GLN A 180 4.90 14.90 -12.44
C GLN A 180 4.53 15.58 -11.13
N ASN A 181 4.27 14.81 -10.08
CA ASN A 181 4.01 15.32 -8.73
C ASN A 181 5.21 16.10 -8.16
N LYS A 182 6.44 15.57 -8.28
CA LYS A 182 7.67 16.29 -7.88
C LYS A 182 7.82 17.62 -8.61
N TYR A 183 7.53 17.63 -9.91
CA TYR A 183 7.57 18.85 -10.71
C TYR A 183 6.55 19.88 -10.23
N LEU A 184 5.29 19.45 -9.99
CA LEU A 184 4.23 20.32 -9.44
C LEU A 184 4.60 20.88 -8.06
N THR A 185 5.08 20.05 -7.15
CA THR A 185 5.53 20.49 -5.82
C THR A 185 6.66 21.53 -5.92
N THR A 186 7.58 21.34 -6.85
CA THR A 186 8.68 22.30 -7.10
C THR A 186 8.13 23.63 -7.60
N ILE A 187 7.16 23.61 -8.51
CA ILE A 187 6.52 24.85 -9.02
C ILE A 187 5.75 25.55 -7.90
N GLN A 188 4.99 24.79 -7.09
CA GLN A 188 4.26 25.37 -5.96
C GLN A 188 5.20 26.07 -4.97
N GLY A 189 6.31 25.43 -4.59
CA GLY A 189 7.30 26.04 -3.72
C GLY A 189 7.92 27.32 -4.29
N LYS A 190 8.20 27.35 -5.60
CA LYS A 190 8.64 28.59 -6.28
C LYS A 190 7.56 29.66 -6.25
N LEU A 191 6.31 29.30 -6.55
CA LEU A 191 5.19 30.23 -6.51
C LEU A 191 5.00 30.86 -5.13
N GLU A 192 5.03 30.05 -4.07
CA GLU A 192 4.96 30.55 -2.69
C GLU A 192 6.09 31.51 -2.36
N THR A 193 7.30 31.21 -2.82
CA THR A 193 8.46 32.09 -2.65
C THR A 193 8.23 33.43 -3.37
N TYR A 194 7.77 33.42 -4.62
CA TYR A 194 7.45 34.64 -5.37
C TYR A 194 6.33 35.45 -4.73
N LEU A 195 5.27 34.80 -4.26
CA LEU A 195 4.19 35.46 -3.54
C LEU A 195 4.69 36.10 -2.25
N GLY A 196 5.57 35.44 -1.50
CA GLY A 196 6.24 36.00 -0.33
C GLY A 196 7.02 37.28 -0.66
N PHE A 197 7.84 37.26 -1.70
CA PHE A 197 8.55 38.46 -2.18
C PHE A 197 7.61 39.58 -2.60
N TYR A 198 6.55 39.25 -3.32
CA TYR A 198 5.54 40.22 -3.73
C TYR A 198 4.86 40.91 -2.53
N HIS A 199 4.50 40.14 -1.52
CA HIS A 199 3.92 40.69 -0.29
C HIS A 199 4.90 41.64 0.46
N ILE A 200 6.17 41.26 0.55
CA ILE A 200 7.22 42.10 1.16
C ILE A 200 7.37 43.41 0.37
N GLN A 201 7.52 43.35 -0.95
CA GLN A 201 7.63 44.52 -1.81
C GLN A 201 6.42 45.47 -1.67
N ARG A 202 5.20 44.88 -1.71
CA ARG A 202 3.95 45.64 -1.54
C ARG A 202 3.92 46.34 -0.17
N THR A 203 4.31 45.65 0.89
CA THR A 203 4.34 46.23 2.24
C THR A 203 5.36 47.36 2.34
N LEU A 204 6.57 47.20 1.81
CA LEU A 204 7.59 48.24 1.75
C LEU A 204 7.12 49.47 0.98
N LEU A 205 6.44 49.28 -0.14
CA LEU A 205 5.91 50.37 -0.97
C LEU A 205 4.82 51.16 -0.24
N LEU A 206 3.93 50.46 0.50
CA LEU A 206 2.91 51.08 1.32
C LEU A 206 3.53 51.90 2.49
N VAL A 207 4.56 51.38 3.15
CA VAL A 207 5.30 52.07 4.22
C VAL A 207 5.98 53.31 3.65
N LEU A 208 6.64 53.23 2.49
CA LEU A 208 7.28 54.36 1.82
C LEU A 208 6.27 55.43 1.49
N LEU A 209 5.12 55.06 0.95
CA LEU A 209 4.02 55.97 0.60
C LEU A 209 3.50 56.70 1.85
N LEU A 210 3.34 55.97 2.98
CA LEU A 210 2.93 56.55 4.27
C LEU A 210 3.95 57.57 4.75
N VAL A 211 5.24 57.26 4.71
CA VAL A 211 6.34 58.19 5.09
C VAL A 211 6.31 59.43 4.24
N VAL A 212 6.14 59.32 2.94
CA VAL A 212 6.03 60.49 2.06
C VAL A 212 4.84 61.37 2.41
N VAL A 213 3.66 60.78 2.70
CA VAL A 213 2.46 61.52 3.10
C VAL A 213 2.64 62.21 4.46
N LEU A 214 3.46 61.69 5.39
CA LEU A 214 3.72 62.28 6.68
C LEU A 214 4.77 63.42 6.63
N LEU A 215 5.56 63.46 5.56
CA LEU A 215 6.62 64.50 5.37
C LEU A 215 6.14 65.71 4.56
N VAL A 216 4.98 65.65 3.94
CA VAL A 216 4.31 66.73 3.20
C VAL A 216 3.19 67.32 4.05
#